data_c0ca3410357c66518b5ac358d05c5d95
#
_entry.id   c0ca3410357c66518b5ac358d05c5d95
#
_cell.length_a   1.000
_cell.length_b   1.000
_cell.length_c   1.000
_cell.angle_alpha   90.00
_cell.angle_beta   90.00
_cell.angle_gamma   90.00
#
_symmetry.space_group_name_H-M   'P 1'
#
loop_
_entity.id
_entity.type
_entity.pdbx_description
1 polymer ?
#
loop_
_entity_poly.entity_id
_entity_poly.type
_entity_poly.pdbx_seq_one_letter_code
_entity_poly.pdbx_strand_id
1 'polypeptide(L)'
;MWRREAAAFLVTWLIVGGLRASEAGSTPAPDARADLVSPYQPYDLKLRPFYPAPSRAAGVLLQGCINGGRPLRLVLDSGAEFIVIGAKAVRSIGISARSEMELVGLGSRPARVGWAETVEIGPVRFRNCRVALVDGNVIDGADGVIPLSLFSDFLLRLNLPEKRLGLIPYPREQDPASPSSRGVTQRDLLLVAAVLNGKQSGHVVLDTAAFCSAISHEVAGSPRGHLAPGIRIEAVTGAATGQLVSSAVHFQIAGQELIPNEVVALDLSNLSRHCGMHVVGVLGFPALRPYVLTISYRNALVKIESPKRLSMPEEDGRHNAKSPAPLALR
;
A
#
# COMPACT_ATOMS: atom_id res chain seq x y z
N MET A 1 13.92 5.41 -31.36
CA MET A 1 13.06 6.58 -31.67
C MET A 1 11.78 6.40 -30.83
N TRP A 2 11.83 6.81 -29.56
CA TRP A 2 10.73 6.62 -28.59
C TRP A 2 9.81 7.83 -28.72
N ARG A 3 8.56 7.59 -29.08
CA ARG A 3 7.52 8.61 -29.06
C ARG A 3 7.30 9.03 -27.61
N ARG A 4 7.48 10.33 -27.35
CA ARG A 4 7.18 11.03 -26.11
C ARG A 4 5.66 11.14 -25.97
N GLU A 5 5.00 10.10 -25.48
CA GLU A 5 3.70 10.28 -24.84
C GLU A 5 3.96 10.60 -23.38
N ALA A 6 3.44 11.72 -22.92
CA ALA A 6 3.49 12.10 -21.52
C ALA A 6 2.78 11.02 -20.72
N ALA A 7 3.55 10.13 -20.10
CA ALA A 7 3.01 9.08 -19.27
C ALA A 7 2.42 9.75 -18.00
N ALA A 8 1.11 9.89 -17.95
CA ALA A 8 0.42 10.20 -16.70
C ALA A 8 0.50 8.95 -15.83
N PHE A 9 1.29 8.98 -14.78
CA PHE A 9 1.30 7.92 -13.77
C PHE A 9 0.17 8.21 -12.78
N LEU A 10 -0.88 7.40 -12.81
CA LEU A 10 -1.93 7.44 -11.80
C LEU A 10 -1.40 6.77 -10.54
N VAL A 11 -1.27 7.50 -9.46
CA VAL A 11 -0.75 6.99 -8.17
C VAL A 11 -1.79 7.23 -7.10
N THR A 12 -2.15 6.18 -6.38
CA THR A 12 -2.91 6.34 -5.14
C THR A 12 -1.93 6.63 -4.04
N TRP A 13 -1.58 7.89 -3.88
CA TRP A 13 -0.68 8.29 -2.82
C TRP A 13 -1.46 8.77 -1.63
N LEU A 14 -1.15 8.19 -0.52
CA LEU A 14 -1.41 8.64 0.84
C LEU A 14 -2.69 9.47 1.01
N ILE A 15 -3.69 8.86 1.56
CA ILE A 15 -4.94 9.54 1.93
C ILE A 15 -4.91 9.76 3.43
N VAL A 16 -4.51 10.94 3.79
CA VAL A 16 -4.41 11.38 5.17
C VAL A 16 -5.40 12.50 5.41
N GLY A 17 -6.11 12.51 6.52
CA GLY A 17 -7.15 13.49 6.80
C GLY A 17 -6.81 14.50 7.88
N GLY A 18 -6.94 15.79 7.57
CA GLY A 18 -7.03 16.87 8.57
C GLY A 18 -8.49 17.28 8.77
N LEU A 19 -9.01 17.21 10.00
CA LEU A 19 -10.34 17.72 10.33
C LEU A 19 -10.33 19.26 10.32
N ARG A 20 -11.20 19.89 9.54
CA ARG A 20 -11.69 21.23 9.85
C ARG A 20 -12.86 21.06 10.82
N ALA A 21 -12.71 21.53 12.04
CA ALA A 21 -13.78 21.54 13.00
C ALA A 21 -14.91 22.46 12.49
N SER A 22 -16.04 21.86 12.13
CA SER A 22 -17.34 22.54 12.10
C SER A 22 -18.12 22.00 13.30
N GLU A 23 -18.36 22.86 14.27
CA GLU A 23 -19.13 22.53 15.44
C GLU A 23 -20.60 22.28 15.06
N ALA A 24 -21.07 21.05 15.20
CA ALA A 24 -22.45 20.74 15.56
C ALA A 24 -22.66 19.24 15.83
N GLY A 25 -22.97 18.90 17.06
CA GLY A 25 -23.52 17.59 17.44
C GLY A 25 -22.47 16.56 17.88
N SER A 26 -22.78 15.77 18.89
CA SER A 26 -21.94 14.71 19.48
C SER A 26 -21.45 13.70 18.41
N THR A 27 -20.36 14.04 17.74
CA THR A 27 -19.61 13.17 16.85
C THR A 27 -18.82 12.18 17.70
N PRO A 28 -18.75 10.89 17.33
CA PRO A 28 -17.77 9.99 17.90
C PRO A 28 -16.38 10.64 17.86
N ALA A 29 -15.57 10.42 18.88
CA ALA A 29 -14.23 10.97 18.94
C ALA A 29 -13.50 10.74 17.59
N PRO A 30 -12.71 11.71 17.09
CA PRO A 30 -12.06 11.64 15.78
C PRO A 30 -11.16 10.41 15.57
N ASP A 31 -10.83 9.71 16.66
CA ASP A 31 -9.95 8.53 16.68
C ASP A 31 -10.68 7.20 16.91
N ALA A 32 -12.01 7.16 16.81
CA ALA A 32 -12.75 5.90 16.98
C ALA A 32 -12.37 4.92 15.84
N ARG A 33 -11.62 3.88 16.19
CA ARG A 33 -11.34 2.76 15.29
C ARG A 33 -12.64 2.04 14.96
N ALA A 34 -12.65 1.39 13.78
CA ALA A 34 -13.74 0.48 13.43
C ALA A 34 -13.79 -0.69 14.42
N ASP A 35 -15.01 -1.09 14.78
CA ASP A 35 -15.24 -2.21 15.71
C ASP A 35 -15.30 -3.52 14.94
N LEU A 36 -14.43 -4.48 15.24
CA LEU A 36 -14.52 -5.83 14.72
C LEU A 36 -15.75 -6.54 15.32
N VAL A 37 -16.65 -7.02 14.45
CA VAL A 37 -17.89 -7.73 14.85
C VAL A 37 -17.77 -9.23 14.64
N SER A 38 -17.03 -9.65 13.63
CA SER A 38 -16.82 -11.08 13.34
C SER A 38 -16.03 -11.77 14.45
N PRO A 39 -16.16 -13.09 14.60
CA PRO A 39 -15.36 -13.85 15.55
C PRO A 39 -13.88 -13.58 15.40
N TYR A 40 -13.17 -13.50 16.52
CA TYR A 40 -11.70 -13.29 16.53
C TYR A 40 -11.00 -14.63 16.28
N GLN A 41 -10.90 -15.01 15.01
CA GLN A 41 -10.32 -16.26 14.51
C GLN A 41 -9.49 -15.99 13.25
N PRO A 42 -8.69 -16.95 12.77
CA PRO A 42 -7.95 -16.78 11.51
C PRO A 42 -8.90 -16.62 10.31
N TYR A 43 -8.53 -15.71 9.42
CA TYR A 43 -9.17 -15.54 8.12
C TYR A 43 -8.12 -15.49 7.02
N ASP A 44 -8.52 -15.86 5.81
CA ASP A 44 -7.68 -15.82 4.63
C ASP A 44 -8.47 -15.22 3.47
N LEU A 45 -8.16 -13.97 3.16
CA LEU A 45 -8.86 -13.17 2.16
C LEU A 45 -8.11 -13.25 0.82
N LYS A 46 -8.86 -13.59 -0.22
CA LYS A 46 -8.33 -13.60 -1.60
C LYS A 46 -8.27 -12.19 -2.15
N LEU A 47 -7.09 -11.78 -2.61
CA LEU A 47 -6.87 -10.54 -3.31
C LEU A 47 -6.96 -10.74 -4.82
N ARG A 48 -7.39 -9.71 -5.55
CA ARG A 48 -7.40 -9.69 -7.01
C ARG A 48 -6.39 -8.66 -7.49
N PRO A 49 -5.63 -8.94 -8.56
CA PRO A 49 -4.76 -7.92 -9.13
C PRO A 49 -5.57 -6.71 -9.58
N PHE A 50 -5.04 -5.53 -9.37
CA PHE A 50 -5.62 -4.29 -9.85
C PHE A 50 -4.81 -3.74 -11.04
N TYR A 51 -5.53 -3.42 -12.12
CA TYR A 51 -4.97 -2.90 -13.37
C TYR A 51 -5.71 -1.60 -13.72
N PRO A 52 -5.21 -0.43 -13.35
CA PRO A 52 -5.79 0.85 -13.76
C PRO A 52 -5.56 1.14 -15.25
N ALA A 53 -4.52 0.51 -15.84
CA ALA A 53 -4.21 0.56 -17.26
C ALA A 53 -3.94 -0.87 -17.77
N PRO A 54 -4.11 -1.15 -19.09
CA PRO A 54 -4.12 -2.52 -19.61
C PRO A 54 -2.84 -3.34 -19.41
N SER A 55 -1.72 -2.73 -19.07
CA SER A 55 -0.41 -3.37 -19.17
C SER A 55 0.29 -3.69 -17.85
N ARG A 56 -0.15 -3.19 -16.69
CA ARG A 56 0.61 -3.31 -15.44
C ARG A 56 -0.28 -3.46 -14.21
N ALA A 57 -0.07 -4.51 -13.42
CA ALA A 57 -0.67 -4.61 -12.09
C ALA A 57 -0.07 -3.52 -11.20
N ALA A 58 -0.92 -2.67 -10.64
CA ALA A 58 -0.54 -1.51 -9.87
C ALA A 58 -1.01 -1.56 -8.41
N GLY A 59 -1.61 -2.67 -8.02
CA GLY A 59 -2.11 -2.89 -6.67
C GLY A 59 -2.89 -4.19 -6.56
N VAL A 60 -3.60 -4.33 -5.47
CA VAL A 60 -4.52 -5.44 -5.22
C VAL A 60 -5.88 -4.92 -4.74
N LEU A 61 -6.92 -5.65 -5.12
CA LEU A 61 -8.31 -5.36 -4.79
C LEU A 61 -8.84 -6.37 -3.77
N LEU A 62 -9.66 -5.87 -2.86
CA LEU A 62 -10.65 -6.63 -2.11
C LEU A 62 -12.05 -6.34 -2.63
N GLN A 63 -12.94 -7.29 -2.50
CA GLN A 63 -14.36 -7.10 -2.71
C GLN A 63 -15.02 -6.95 -1.34
N GLY A 64 -15.81 -5.89 -1.15
CA GLY A 64 -16.51 -5.62 0.09
C GLY A 64 -17.88 -5.04 -0.14
N CYS A 65 -18.72 -5.05 0.90
CA CYS A 65 -20.01 -4.41 0.93
C CYS A 65 -20.04 -3.39 2.08
N ILE A 66 -20.68 -2.26 1.85
CA ILE A 66 -20.90 -1.23 2.86
C ILE A 66 -22.42 -1.09 3.07
N ASN A 67 -22.88 -1.16 4.33
CA ASN A 67 -24.29 -1.05 4.72
C ASN A 67 -25.23 -1.97 3.93
N GLY A 68 -24.78 -3.18 3.60
CA GLY A 68 -25.56 -4.12 2.79
C GLY A 68 -25.78 -3.70 1.33
N GLY A 69 -25.08 -2.70 0.85
CA GLY A 69 -25.11 -2.25 -0.55
C GLY A 69 -24.51 -3.27 -1.53
N ARG A 70 -24.44 -2.89 -2.81
CA ARG A 70 -23.79 -3.74 -3.81
C ARG A 70 -22.31 -4.01 -3.49
N PRO A 71 -21.75 -5.13 -3.98
CA PRO A 71 -20.32 -5.36 -3.87
C PRO A 71 -19.50 -4.25 -4.53
N LEU A 72 -18.50 -3.75 -3.80
CA LEU A 72 -17.57 -2.71 -4.21
C LEU A 72 -16.20 -3.31 -4.51
N ARG A 73 -15.50 -2.72 -5.46
CA ARG A 73 -14.09 -3.01 -5.77
C ARG A 73 -13.23 -2.00 -5.03
N LEU A 74 -12.54 -2.45 -3.99
CA LEU A 74 -11.76 -1.60 -3.09
C LEU A 74 -10.27 -1.91 -3.24
N VAL A 75 -9.46 -0.91 -3.58
CA VAL A 75 -8.00 -1.06 -3.61
C VAL A 75 -7.50 -1.15 -2.17
N LEU A 76 -6.71 -2.17 -1.86
CA LEU A 76 -6.09 -2.34 -0.54
C LEU A 76 -4.87 -1.42 -0.44
N ASP A 77 -4.91 -0.51 0.53
CA ASP A 77 -3.97 0.58 0.65
C ASP A 77 -3.36 0.64 2.06
N SER A 78 -2.06 0.40 2.17
CA SER A 78 -1.30 0.58 3.43
C SER A 78 -0.83 2.02 3.65
N GLY A 79 -1.03 2.89 2.66
CA GLY A 79 -0.79 4.32 2.71
C GLY A 79 -2.06 5.15 2.94
N ALA A 80 -3.20 4.54 3.29
CA ALA A 80 -4.45 5.23 3.59
C ALA A 80 -4.83 5.10 5.07
N GLU A 81 -5.44 6.16 5.63
CA GLU A 81 -5.99 6.18 7.00
C GLU A 81 -7.48 5.83 7.04
N PHE A 82 -8.21 6.02 5.93
CA PHE A 82 -9.65 5.88 5.88
C PHE A 82 -10.10 5.08 4.68
N ILE A 83 -11.33 4.54 4.78
CA ILE A 83 -12.06 4.09 3.60
C ILE A 83 -12.42 5.33 2.79
N VAL A 84 -12.09 5.34 1.49
CA VAL A 84 -12.45 6.44 0.57
C VAL A 84 -13.32 5.89 -0.54
N ILE A 85 -14.48 6.50 -0.75
CA ILE A 85 -15.47 6.06 -1.73
C ILE A 85 -15.75 7.18 -2.73
N GLY A 86 -15.69 6.84 -4.00
CA GLY A 86 -15.99 7.76 -5.09
C GLY A 86 -17.50 7.96 -5.34
N ALA A 87 -17.86 9.08 -5.95
CA ALA A 87 -19.25 9.52 -6.16
C ALA A 87 -20.16 8.47 -6.80
N LYS A 88 -19.61 7.63 -7.71
CA LYS A 88 -20.40 6.57 -8.37
C LYS A 88 -20.94 5.53 -7.40
N ALA A 89 -20.16 5.22 -6.34
CA ALA A 89 -20.52 4.19 -5.36
C ALA A 89 -21.29 4.78 -4.15
N VAL A 90 -21.15 6.07 -3.86
CA VAL A 90 -21.76 6.72 -2.69
C VAL A 90 -23.28 6.46 -2.62
N ARG A 91 -23.98 6.51 -3.75
CA ARG A 91 -25.44 6.28 -3.79
C ARG A 91 -25.84 4.86 -3.39
N SER A 92 -24.95 3.89 -3.53
CA SER A 92 -25.25 2.48 -3.26
C SER A 92 -24.90 2.05 -1.82
N ILE A 93 -24.30 2.92 -1.02
CA ILE A 93 -23.83 2.58 0.34
C ILE A 93 -24.64 3.24 1.46
N GLY A 94 -25.57 4.14 1.12
CA GLY A 94 -26.51 4.74 2.09
C GLY A 94 -25.86 5.55 3.21
N ILE A 95 -24.68 6.16 2.96
CA ILE A 95 -23.96 6.97 3.97
C ILE A 95 -24.38 8.44 3.82
N SER A 96 -24.85 9.02 4.92
CA SER A 96 -25.05 10.47 5.05
C SER A 96 -23.79 11.13 5.59
N ALA A 97 -23.31 12.16 4.91
CA ALA A 97 -22.19 12.97 5.38
C ALA A 97 -22.60 13.79 6.62
N ARG A 98 -21.73 13.82 7.62
CA ARG A 98 -21.95 14.55 8.89
C ARG A 98 -20.92 15.66 9.10
N SER A 99 -19.81 15.63 8.39
CA SER A 99 -18.73 16.61 8.48
C SER A 99 -17.94 16.66 7.18
N GLU A 100 -17.01 17.58 7.09
CA GLU A 100 -16.06 17.72 6.01
C GLU A 100 -14.64 17.55 6.52
N MET A 101 -13.76 17.09 5.64
CA MET A 101 -12.33 16.98 5.90
C MET A 101 -11.54 17.32 4.64
N GLU A 102 -10.28 17.58 4.81
CA GLU A 102 -9.34 17.66 3.71
C GLU A 102 -8.50 16.38 3.67
N LEU A 103 -8.54 15.66 2.56
CA LEU A 103 -7.62 14.56 2.29
C LEU A 103 -6.31 15.17 1.83
N VAL A 104 -5.23 14.80 2.49
CA VAL A 104 -3.87 15.29 2.20
C VAL A 104 -3.03 14.15 1.66
N GLY A 105 -2.14 14.44 0.73
CA GLY A 105 -1.21 13.50 0.12
C GLY A 105 -0.23 14.26 -0.75
N LEU A 106 -0.13 13.94 -2.04
CA LEU A 106 0.65 14.74 -3.01
C LEU A 106 0.08 16.16 -3.17
N GLY A 107 -1.21 16.28 -3.04
CA GLY A 107 -1.95 17.54 -2.98
C GLY A 107 -2.93 17.50 -1.82
N SER A 108 -4.02 18.26 -1.96
CA SER A 108 -5.14 18.18 -1.05
C SER A 108 -6.47 18.17 -1.80
N ARG A 109 -7.47 17.50 -1.21
CA ARG A 109 -8.80 17.36 -1.80
C ARG A 109 -9.86 17.37 -0.71
N PRO A 110 -10.92 18.19 -0.86
CA PRO A 110 -12.03 18.16 0.07
C PRO A 110 -12.78 16.82 -0.04
N ALA A 111 -13.23 16.32 1.09
CA ALA A 111 -14.06 15.14 1.20
C ALA A 111 -15.13 15.33 2.27
N ARG A 112 -16.29 14.75 2.03
CA ARG A 112 -17.34 14.65 3.04
C ARG A 112 -17.11 13.40 3.87
N VAL A 113 -17.40 13.46 5.15
CA VAL A 113 -17.18 12.34 6.08
C VAL A 113 -18.50 11.82 6.60
N GLY A 114 -18.66 10.52 6.54
CA GLY A 114 -19.76 9.78 7.17
C GLY A 114 -19.27 8.52 7.83
N TRP A 115 -20.18 7.78 8.43
CA TRP A 115 -19.91 6.51 9.09
C TRP A 115 -20.73 5.41 8.43
N ALA A 116 -20.05 4.32 8.10
CA ALA A 116 -20.71 3.09 7.71
C ALA A 116 -21.12 2.33 8.98
N GLU A 117 -22.38 1.93 9.07
CA GLU A 117 -22.85 1.06 10.15
C GLU A 117 -22.19 -0.30 10.05
N THR A 118 -21.99 -0.80 8.81
CA THR A 118 -21.33 -2.06 8.55
C THR A 118 -20.42 -1.98 7.33
N VAL A 119 -19.25 -2.63 7.45
CA VAL A 119 -18.33 -2.91 6.34
C VAL A 119 -18.03 -4.40 6.36
N GLU A 120 -18.28 -5.09 5.26
CA GLU A 120 -18.07 -6.53 5.13
C GLU A 120 -17.02 -6.79 4.06
N ILE A 121 -15.94 -7.50 4.44
CA ILE A 121 -14.86 -7.91 3.53
C ILE A 121 -14.75 -9.43 3.60
N GLY A 122 -15.35 -10.11 2.63
CA GLY A 122 -15.50 -11.56 2.70
C GLY A 122 -16.26 -11.97 3.98
N PRO A 123 -15.70 -12.84 4.83
CA PRO A 123 -16.33 -13.27 6.07
C PRO A 123 -16.14 -12.30 7.26
N VAL A 124 -15.37 -11.24 7.08
CA VAL A 124 -15.02 -10.30 8.17
C VAL A 124 -15.94 -9.08 8.11
N ARG A 125 -16.54 -8.75 9.25
CA ARG A 125 -17.45 -7.62 9.40
C ARG A 125 -16.94 -6.65 10.46
N PHE A 126 -17.04 -5.37 10.13
CA PHE A 126 -16.72 -4.24 11.00
C PHE A 126 -17.95 -3.35 11.15
N ARG A 127 -17.99 -2.57 12.23
CA ARG A 127 -18.98 -1.50 12.47
C ARG A 127 -18.29 -0.17 12.70
N ASN A 128 -19.09 0.90 12.65
CA ASN A 128 -18.65 2.26 12.95
C ASN A 128 -17.43 2.69 12.12
N CYS A 129 -17.37 2.25 10.87
CA CYS A 129 -16.25 2.56 10.00
C CYS A 129 -16.38 3.99 9.46
N ARG A 130 -15.34 4.77 9.64
CA ARG A 130 -15.24 6.12 9.07
C ARG A 130 -14.99 6.03 7.57
N VAL A 131 -15.78 6.78 6.79
CA VAL A 131 -15.72 6.78 5.33
C VAL A 131 -15.62 8.21 4.81
N ALA A 132 -14.62 8.49 4.02
CA ALA A 132 -14.48 9.73 3.26
C ALA A 132 -15.17 9.56 1.90
N LEU A 133 -16.06 10.48 1.58
CA LEU A 133 -16.84 10.51 0.35
C LEU A 133 -16.29 11.63 -0.53
N VAL A 134 -15.75 11.27 -1.70
CA VAL A 134 -15.17 12.24 -2.63
C VAL A 134 -16.02 12.40 -3.89
N ASP A 135 -16.06 13.61 -4.41
CA ASP A 135 -16.69 13.87 -5.68
C ASP A 135 -15.82 13.36 -6.84
N GLY A 136 -16.44 12.67 -7.82
CA GLY A 136 -15.73 12.03 -8.92
C GLY A 136 -15.18 10.65 -8.59
N ASN A 137 -14.22 10.19 -9.38
CA ASN A 137 -13.57 8.90 -9.20
C ASN A 137 -12.46 9.00 -8.14
N VAL A 138 -12.25 7.91 -7.40
CA VAL A 138 -11.08 7.73 -6.54
C VAL A 138 -9.92 7.24 -7.40
N ILE A 139 -10.13 6.13 -8.09
CA ILE A 139 -9.19 5.50 -9.02
C ILE A 139 -10.01 4.89 -10.15
N ASP A 140 -9.53 5.00 -11.39
CA ASP A 140 -10.20 4.35 -12.51
C ASP A 140 -10.17 2.83 -12.34
N GLY A 141 -11.33 2.21 -12.53
CA GLY A 141 -11.48 0.76 -12.38
C GLY A 141 -11.71 0.27 -10.95
N ALA A 142 -11.81 1.15 -9.95
CA ALA A 142 -12.22 0.82 -8.58
C ALA A 142 -13.34 1.73 -8.09
N ASP A 143 -14.09 1.28 -7.09
CA ASP A 143 -15.14 2.07 -6.43
C ASP A 143 -14.56 2.94 -5.30
N GLY A 144 -13.41 2.53 -4.76
CA GLY A 144 -12.76 3.21 -3.65
C GLY A 144 -11.48 2.53 -3.18
N VAL A 145 -11.03 2.97 -2.01
CA VAL A 145 -9.84 2.51 -1.30
C VAL A 145 -10.25 1.99 0.07
N ILE A 146 -9.61 0.92 0.52
CA ILE A 146 -9.74 0.39 1.87
C ILE A 146 -8.38 0.36 2.56
N PRO A 147 -8.24 0.99 3.75
CA PRO A 147 -6.97 1.02 4.45
C PRO A 147 -6.62 -0.37 4.99
N LEU A 148 -5.33 -0.74 4.89
CA LEU A 148 -4.86 -2.00 5.47
C LEU A 148 -5.02 -2.01 6.99
N SER A 149 -4.96 -0.84 7.63
CA SER A 149 -5.16 -0.65 9.08
C SER A 149 -6.57 -1.01 9.57
N LEU A 150 -7.56 -1.12 8.69
CA LEU A 150 -8.89 -1.64 9.06
C LEU A 150 -8.80 -3.01 9.74
N PHE A 151 -7.80 -3.80 9.37
CA PHE A 151 -7.56 -5.14 9.91
C PHE A 151 -6.57 -5.16 11.08
N SER A 152 -6.28 -4.02 11.70
CA SER A 152 -5.24 -3.86 12.74
C SER A 152 -5.46 -4.66 14.02
N ASP A 153 -6.66 -5.21 14.24
CA ASP A 153 -6.94 -6.16 15.32
C ASP A 153 -6.22 -7.50 15.14
N PHE A 154 -5.70 -7.77 13.95
CA PHE A 154 -4.99 -8.99 13.60
C PHE A 154 -3.52 -8.73 13.29
N LEU A 155 -2.70 -9.76 13.49
CA LEU A 155 -1.41 -9.85 12.83
C LEU A 155 -1.68 -10.15 11.35
N LEU A 156 -1.20 -9.28 10.47
CA LEU A 156 -1.47 -9.36 9.03
C LEU A 156 -0.33 -10.10 8.32
N ARG A 157 -0.69 -11.04 7.46
CA ARG A 157 0.24 -11.67 6.53
C ARG A 157 -0.20 -11.36 5.11
N LEU A 158 0.36 -10.31 4.53
CA LEU A 158 0.09 -9.89 3.16
C LEU A 158 1.05 -10.62 2.19
N ASN A 159 0.57 -11.70 1.60
CA ASN A 159 1.29 -12.49 0.60
C ASN A 159 0.93 -11.96 -0.79
N LEU A 160 1.73 -11.00 -1.28
CA LEU A 160 1.47 -10.35 -2.56
C LEU A 160 1.72 -11.28 -3.76
N PRO A 161 2.76 -12.15 -3.78
CA PRO A 161 2.92 -13.15 -4.82
C PRO A 161 1.70 -14.07 -4.99
N GLU A 162 1.14 -14.56 -3.90
CA GLU A 162 -0.02 -15.47 -3.92
C GLU A 162 -1.36 -14.72 -3.90
N LYS A 163 -1.33 -13.39 -3.75
CA LYS A 163 -2.53 -12.55 -3.68
C LYS A 163 -3.48 -12.98 -2.57
N ARG A 164 -2.94 -13.05 -1.34
CA ARG A 164 -3.68 -13.44 -0.14
C ARG A 164 -3.37 -12.50 1.01
N LEU A 165 -4.39 -12.21 1.80
CA LEU A 165 -4.27 -11.49 3.05
C LEU A 165 -4.74 -12.39 4.19
N GLY A 166 -3.79 -12.93 4.94
CA GLY A 166 -4.05 -13.66 6.17
C GLY A 166 -4.26 -12.71 7.33
N LEU A 167 -5.35 -12.91 8.06
CA LEU A 167 -5.67 -12.23 9.31
C LEU A 167 -5.48 -13.25 10.42
N ILE A 168 -4.47 -13.07 11.25
CA ILE A 168 -4.07 -14.02 12.28
C ILE A 168 -4.34 -13.38 13.64
N PRO A 169 -5.15 -13.99 14.53
CA PRO A 169 -5.30 -13.51 15.88
C PRO A 169 -3.93 -13.37 16.55
N TYR A 170 -3.73 -12.26 17.27
CA TYR A 170 -2.49 -12.11 18.01
C TYR A 170 -2.34 -13.24 19.04
N PRO A 171 -1.15 -13.85 19.15
CA PRO A 171 -0.88 -14.82 20.20
C PRO A 171 -1.11 -14.18 21.58
N ARG A 172 -1.55 -14.98 22.53
CA ARG A 172 -1.78 -14.52 23.92
C ARG A 172 -0.47 -14.13 24.61
N GLU A 173 0.63 -14.77 24.23
CA GLU A 173 1.98 -14.47 24.68
C GLU A 173 2.77 -13.92 23.49
N GLN A 174 3.49 -12.80 23.70
CA GLN A 174 4.35 -12.21 22.69
C GLN A 174 5.62 -13.07 22.59
N ASP A 175 5.87 -13.65 21.42
CA ASP A 175 7.18 -14.23 21.11
C ASP A 175 8.11 -13.10 20.62
N PRO A 176 9.16 -12.74 21.41
CA PRO A 176 10.04 -11.61 21.08
C PRO A 176 11.07 -11.93 19.99
N ALA A 177 11.08 -13.13 19.42
CA ALA A 177 12.25 -13.68 18.74
C ALA A 177 12.18 -13.65 17.21
N SER A 178 11.69 -12.59 16.57
CA SER A 178 11.90 -12.44 15.12
C SER A 178 12.56 -11.10 14.79
N PRO A 179 13.63 -11.07 13.95
CA PRO A 179 14.22 -9.82 13.51
C PRO A 179 13.23 -9.07 12.62
N SER A 180 12.47 -8.19 13.24
CA SER A 180 11.54 -7.29 12.58
C SER A 180 12.05 -5.87 12.77
N SER A 181 12.02 -5.08 11.73
CA SER A 181 12.27 -3.65 11.88
C SER A 181 11.13 -3.04 12.66
N ARG A 182 11.47 -2.19 13.62
CA ARG A 182 10.48 -1.33 14.24
C ARG A 182 9.92 -0.42 13.17
N GLY A 183 8.68 -0.64 12.80
CA GLY A 183 7.88 0.30 12.07
C GLY A 183 7.24 1.25 13.08
N VAL A 184 6.83 2.41 12.62
CA VAL A 184 5.96 3.29 13.40
C VAL A 184 4.65 3.33 12.63
N THR A 185 3.57 2.94 13.29
CA THR A 185 2.22 3.18 12.78
C THR A 185 1.78 4.52 13.32
N GLN A 186 2.08 5.58 12.58
CA GLN A 186 1.56 6.89 12.92
C GLN A 186 0.28 7.10 12.13
N ARG A 187 -0.83 7.37 12.80
CA ARG A 187 -2.13 7.60 12.19
C ARG A 187 -2.52 6.51 11.18
N ASP A 188 -2.30 5.23 11.57
CA ASP A 188 -2.63 4.05 10.75
C ASP A 188 -1.84 3.88 9.44
N LEU A 189 -0.87 4.74 9.15
CA LEU A 189 0.06 4.58 8.04
C LEU A 189 1.19 3.62 8.39
N LEU A 190 1.64 2.86 7.40
CA LEU A 190 2.75 1.94 7.57
C LEU A 190 4.08 2.62 7.24
N LEU A 191 4.67 3.28 8.25
CA LEU A 191 5.99 3.92 8.17
C LEU A 191 7.06 2.98 8.73
N VAL A 192 8.15 2.86 8.02
CA VAL A 192 9.28 2.00 8.41
C VAL A 192 10.57 2.78 8.35
N ALA A 193 11.41 2.62 9.37
CA ALA A 193 12.76 3.18 9.33
C ALA A 193 13.55 2.58 8.18
N ALA A 194 14.23 3.42 7.43
CA ALA A 194 14.98 3.04 6.24
C ALA A 194 16.28 3.82 6.10
N VAL A 195 17.23 3.23 5.38
CA VAL A 195 18.42 3.91 4.90
C VAL A 195 18.40 3.85 3.37
N LEU A 196 18.46 5.00 2.72
CA LEU A 196 18.48 5.12 1.27
C LEU A 196 19.90 5.33 0.77
N ASN A 197 20.29 4.57 -0.25
CA ASN A 197 21.63 4.63 -0.89
C ASN A 197 22.79 4.53 0.12
N GLY A 198 22.58 3.85 1.28
CA GLY A 198 23.56 3.69 2.34
C GLY A 198 23.94 4.99 3.08
N LYS A 199 23.23 6.10 2.85
CA LYS A 199 23.63 7.41 3.38
C LYS A 199 22.53 8.17 4.10
N GLN A 200 21.30 8.11 3.61
CA GLN A 200 20.22 8.93 4.12
C GLN A 200 19.23 8.11 4.92
N SER A 201 19.17 8.41 6.21
CA SER A 201 18.26 7.75 7.14
C SER A 201 16.97 8.57 7.28
N GLY A 202 15.86 7.87 7.39
CA GLY A 202 14.54 8.48 7.59
C GLY A 202 13.45 7.41 7.63
N HIS A 203 12.22 7.82 7.36
CA HIS A 203 11.09 6.91 7.29
C HIS A 203 10.61 6.76 5.84
N VAL A 204 10.22 5.57 5.48
CA VAL A 204 9.62 5.24 4.20
C VAL A 204 8.20 4.73 4.44
N VAL A 205 7.24 5.23 3.68
CA VAL A 205 5.89 4.67 3.65
C VAL A 205 5.89 3.43 2.77
N LEU A 206 5.39 2.32 3.28
CA LEU A 206 5.07 1.16 2.46
C LEU A 206 3.65 1.34 1.94
N ASP A 207 3.51 1.52 0.62
CA ASP A 207 2.23 1.87 0.00
C ASP A 207 1.84 0.83 -1.06
N THR A 208 0.85 -0.01 -0.72
CA THR A 208 0.37 -1.08 -1.60
C THR A 208 -0.55 -0.60 -2.72
N ALA A 209 -0.86 0.69 -2.76
CA ALA A 209 -1.67 1.32 -3.78
C ALA A 209 -0.89 2.34 -4.63
N ALA A 210 0.38 2.60 -4.31
CA ALA A 210 1.26 3.43 -5.12
C ALA A 210 1.81 2.66 -6.33
N PHE A 211 1.70 3.22 -7.52
CA PHE A 211 2.09 2.58 -8.80
C PHE A 211 3.58 2.71 -9.12
N CYS A 212 4.28 3.58 -8.44
CA CYS A 212 5.73 3.71 -8.47
C CYS A 212 6.26 4.01 -7.07
N SER A 213 7.56 3.87 -6.89
CA SER A 213 8.23 4.33 -5.69
C SER A 213 8.66 5.78 -5.84
N ALA A 214 8.85 6.48 -4.71
CA ALA A 214 9.38 7.82 -4.73
C ALA A 214 10.38 8.07 -3.62
N ILE A 215 11.18 9.12 -3.83
CA ILE A 215 12.11 9.67 -2.85
C ILE A 215 11.93 11.19 -2.75
N SER A 216 12.30 11.75 -1.62
CA SER A 216 12.32 13.20 -1.47
C SER A 216 13.38 13.83 -2.39
N HIS A 217 13.19 15.09 -2.77
CA HIS A 217 14.22 15.83 -3.52
C HIS A 217 15.56 15.88 -2.80
N GLU A 218 15.55 15.88 -1.48
CA GLU A 218 16.75 15.82 -0.65
C GLU A 218 17.55 14.54 -0.91
N VAL A 219 16.88 13.39 -0.96
CA VAL A 219 17.50 12.09 -1.26
C VAL A 219 17.99 11.99 -2.69
N ALA A 220 17.27 12.60 -3.62
CA ALA A 220 17.65 12.62 -5.03
C ALA A 220 18.94 13.41 -5.29
N GLY A 221 19.39 14.23 -4.35
CA GLY A 221 20.52 15.13 -4.49
C GLY A 221 20.17 16.43 -5.22
N SER A 222 21.03 17.42 -5.13
CA SER A 222 20.83 18.71 -5.81
C SER A 222 20.68 18.52 -7.33
N PRO A 223 19.83 19.29 -8.00
CA PRO A 223 19.46 19.13 -9.41
C PRO A 223 20.56 19.53 -10.42
N ARG A 224 21.83 19.33 -10.09
CA ARG A 224 22.95 19.64 -11.00
C ARG A 224 23.25 18.55 -12.04
N GLY A 225 22.59 17.39 -11.94
CA GLY A 225 22.58 16.37 -13.00
C GLY A 225 21.32 16.55 -13.86
N HIS A 226 21.43 16.29 -15.17
CA HIS A 226 20.30 16.38 -16.12
C HIS A 226 19.09 15.57 -15.63
N LEU A 227 18.20 16.22 -14.90
CA LEU A 227 16.92 15.63 -14.53
C LEU A 227 16.07 15.52 -15.80
N ALA A 228 15.45 14.37 -15.98
CA ALA A 228 14.50 14.16 -17.05
C ALA A 228 13.36 15.20 -16.97
N PRO A 229 12.68 15.49 -18.08
CA PRO A 229 11.51 16.36 -18.05
C PRO A 229 10.55 15.93 -16.94
N GLY A 230 9.93 16.90 -16.26
CA GLY A 230 8.97 16.64 -15.21
C GLY A 230 7.86 15.71 -15.70
N ILE A 231 7.52 14.72 -14.92
CA ILE A 231 6.38 13.82 -15.15
C ILE A 231 5.24 14.20 -14.22
N ARG A 232 4.02 14.22 -14.76
CA ARG A 232 2.83 14.45 -13.96
C ARG A 232 2.46 13.17 -13.23
N ILE A 233 2.30 13.28 -11.92
CA ILE A 233 1.86 12.20 -11.05
C ILE A 233 0.51 12.58 -10.49
N GLU A 234 -0.47 11.75 -10.69
CA GLU A 234 -1.84 11.95 -10.21
C GLU A 234 -2.13 11.05 -9.01
N ALA A 235 -2.78 11.60 -8.02
CA ALA A 235 -3.19 10.91 -6.80
C ALA A 235 -4.65 11.21 -6.48
N VAL A 236 -5.25 10.46 -5.56
CA VAL A 236 -6.60 10.73 -5.06
C VAL A 236 -6.71 12.16 -4.50
N THR A 237 -5.65 12.67 -3.92
CA THR A 237 -5.58 13.98 -3.26
C THR A 237 -5.14 15.11 -4.18
N GLY A 238 -4.89 14.85 -5.47
CA GLY A 238 -4.45 15.87 -6.43
C GLY A 238 -3.31 15.38 -7.30
N ALA A 239 -2.56 16.30 -7.87
CA ALA A 239 -1.44 15.98 -8.76
C ALA A 239 -0.19 16.74 -8.35
N ALA A 240 0.97 16.14 -8.61
CA ALA A 240 2.28 16.76 -8.44
C ALA A 240 3.13 16.55 -9.70
N THR A 241 4.15 17.39 -9.86
CA THR A 241 5.18 17.17 -10.87
C THR A 241 6.38 16.55 -10.19
N GLY A 242 6.74 15.34 -10.62
CA GLY A 242 7.92 14.64 -10.17
C GLY A 242 8.98 14.58 -11.26
N GLN A 243 10.15 14.06 -10.92
CA GLN A 243 11.25 13.85 -11.82
C GLN A 243 11.70 12.41 -11.76
N LEU A 244 11.81 11.74 -12.90
CA LEU A 244 12.30 10.37 -12.93
C LEU A 244 13.76 10.32 -12.50
N VAL A 245 14.07 9.45 -11.55
CA VAL A 245 15.44 9.21 -11.10
C VAL A 245 16.09 8.19 -12.02
N SER A 246 17.20 8.56 -12.65
CA SER A 246 17.89 7.73 -13.65
C SER A 246 18.84 6.69 -13.05
N SER A 247 19.24 6.88 -11.80
CA SER A 247 20.11 5.94 -11.08
C SER A 247 19.29 4.97 -10.23
N ALA A 248 19.84 3.78 -9.98
CA ALA A 248 19.24 2.86 -9.03
C ALA A 248 19.17 3.49 -7.62
N VAL A 249 18.04 3.32 -6.97
CA VAL A 249 17.83 3.74 -5.59
C VAL A 249 17.70 2.51 -4.71
N HIS A 250 18.52 2.42 -3.70
CA HIS A 250 18.60 1.30 -2.78
C HIS A 250 17.87 1.64 -1.49
N PHE A 251 16.82 0.90 -1.18
CA PHE A 251 16.06 1.02 0.06
C PHE A 251 16.46 -0.12 1.00
N GLN A 252 17.15 0.20 2.07
CA GLN A 252 17.47 -0.75 3.13
C GLN A 252 16.39 -0.67 4.22
N ILE A 253 15.52 -1.67 4.27
CA ILE A 253 14.34 -1.72 5.13
C ILE A 253 14.22 -3.11 5.75
N ALA A 254 14.04 -3.20 7.07
CA ALA A 254 13.77 -4.46 7.75
C ALA A 254 14.82 -5.56 7.45
N GLY A 255 16.08 -5.17 7.29
CA GLY A 255 17.17 -6.10 6.95
C GLY A 255 17.15 -6.60 5.50
N GLN A 256 16.28 -6.05 4.65
CA GLN A 256 16.19 -6.32 3.22
C GLN A 256 16.66 -5.12 2.42
N GLU A 257 17.28 -5.37 1.27
CA GLU A 257 17.54 -4.36 0.27
C GLU A 257 16.53 -4.49 -0.86
N LEU A 258 15.80 -3.40 -1.11
CA LEU A 258 14.81 -3.32 -2.18
C LEU A 258 15.26 -2.26 -3.20
N ILE A 259 15.26 -2.64 -4.46
CA ILE A 259 15.68 -1.76 -5.56
C ILE A 259 14.51 -1.64 -6.54
N PRO A 260 13.68 -0.60 -6.43
CA PRO A 260 12.59 -0.37 -7.36
C PRO A 260 13.10 -0.08 -8.76
N ASN A 261 12.40 -0.59 -9.78
CA ASN A 261 12.74 -0.33 -11.19
C ASN A 261 12.48 1.13 -11.61
N GLU A 262 11.47 1.76 -11.00
CA GLU A 262 11.05 3.12 -11.29
C GLU A 262 10.92 3.90 -10.00
N VAL A 263 11.65 4.99 -9.90
CA VAL A 263 11.64 5.89 -8.75
C VAL A 263 11.50 7.33 -9.26
N VAL A 264 10.64 8.08 -8.61
CA VAL A 264 10.45 9.51 -8.89
C VAL A 264 10.90 10.35 -7.70
N ALA A 265 11.53 11.47 -7.97
CA ALA A 265 11.82 12.48 -6.97
C ALA A 265 10.62 13.41 -6.83
N LEU A 266 10.15 13.61 -5.60
CA LEU A 266 8.96 14.40 -5.26
C LEU A 266 9.20 15.26 -4.03
N ASP A 267 8.39 16.30 -3.87
CA ASP A 267 8.26 16.99 -2.60
C ASP A 267 7.40 16.18 -1.62
N LEU A 268 8.06 15.59 -0.63
CA LEU A 268 7.43 14.81 0.45
C LEU A 268 7.27 15.62 1.76
N SER A 269 7.45 16.94 1.72
CA SER A 269 7.38 17.81 2.90
C SER A 269 5.99 17.83 3.55
N ASN A 270 4.93 17.81 2.75
CA ASN A 270 3.55 17.72 3.25
C ASN A 270 3.34 16.43 4.02
N LEU A 271 3.84 15.32 3.50
CA LEU A 271 3.77 14.01 4.12
C LEU A 271 4.56 13.98 5.43
N SER A 272 5.79 14.50 5.41
CA SER A 272 6.64 14.60 6.60
C SER A 272 5.97 15.42 7.72
N ARG A 273 5.38 16.56 7.38
CA ARG A 273 4.64 17.41 8.34
C ARG A 273 3.41 16.68 8.90
N HIS A 274 2.66 15.99 8.04
CA HIS A 274 1.48 15.26 8.48
C HIS A 274 1.83 14.11 9.41
N CYS A 275 2.85 13.33 9.08
CA CYS A 275 3.31 12.21 9.90
C CYS A 275 4.07 12.69 11.16
N GLY A 276 4.51 13.97 11.23
CA GLY A 276 5.40 14.44 12.29
C GLY A 276 6.77 13.73 12.26
N MET A 277 7.17 13.18 11.12
CA MET A 277 8.39 12.37 10.95
C MET A 277 9.07 12.74 9.63
N HIS A 278 10.39 12.60 9.58
CA HIS A 278 11.15 12.80 8.33
C HIS A 278 10.89 11.65 7.38
N VAL A 279 10.01 11.86 6.40
CA VAL A 279 9.69 10.89 5.35
C VAL A 279 10.60 11.15 4.16
N VAL A 280 11.49 10.19 3.89
CA VAL A 280 12.49 10.26 2.83
C VAL A 280 12.06 9.54 1.56
N GLY A 281 11.02 8.71 1.63
CA GLY A 281 10.52 7.99 0.46
C GLY A 281 9.20 7.29 0.68
N VAL A 282 8.71 6.74 -0.42
CA VAL A 282 7.55 5.85 -0.47
C VAL A 282 7.94 4.64 -1.33
N LEU A 283 7.70 3.46 -0.82
CA LEU A 283 7.94 2.21 -1.53
C LEU A 283 6.62 1.69 -2.07
N GLY A 284 6.45 1.79 -3.39
CA GLY A 284 5.20 1.46 -4.07
C GLY A 284 5.01 -0.04 -4.33
N PHE A 285 3.80 -0.40 -4.74
CA PHE A 285 3.39 -1.77 -5.03
C PHE A 285 4.34 -2.55 -5.94
N PRO A 286 4.88 -1.99 -7.05
CA PRO A 286 5.78 -2.75 -7.93
C PRO A 286 7.02 -3.28 -7.21
N ALA A 287 7.54 -2.53 -6.24
CA ALA A 287 8.67 -2.94 -5.41
C ALA A 287 8.27 -3.93 -4.31
N LEU A 288 7.06 -3.80 -3.76
CA LEU A 288 6.54 -4.67 -2.71
C LEU A 288 6.01 -6.01 -3.26
N ARG A 289 5.53 -6.02 -4.50
CA ARG A 289 4.85 -7.17 -5.13
C ARG A 289 5.58 -8.52 -5.01
N PRO A 290 6.93 -8.59 -5.06
CA PRO A 290 7.64 -9.87 -4.92
C PRO A 290 7.67 -10.44 -3.51
N TYR A 291 7.19 -9.72 -2.50
CA TYR A 291 7.43 -10.04 -1.10
C TYR A 291 6.16 -10.44 -0.34
N VAL A 292 6.40 -11.12 0.77
CA VAL A 292 5.42 -11.36 1.83
C VAL A 292 5.70 -10.38 2.95
N LEU A 293 4.69 -9.60 3.34
CA LEU A 293 4.76 -8.64 4.43
C LEU A 293 4.01 -9.22 5.64
N THR A 294 4.70 -9.32 6.78
CA THR A 294 4.04 -9.59 8.06
C THR A 294 3.99 -8.28 8.85
N ILE A 295 2.79 -7.83 9.20
CA ILE A 295 2.56 -6.50 9.75
C ILE A 295 1.80 -6.62 11.05
N SER A 296 2.34 -6.03 12.12
CA SER A 296 1.69 -5.88 13.40
C SER A 296 1.49 -4.39 13.69
N TYR A 297 0.28 -3.90 13.48
CA TYR A 297 -0.07 -2.53 13.87
C TYR A 297 0.00 -2.34 15.38
N ARG A 298 -0.40 -3.35 16.16
CA ARG A 298 -0.36 -3.33 17.63
C ARG A 298 1.05 -3.10 18.18
N ASN A 299 2.04 -3.78 17.58
CA ASN A 299 3.43 -3.77 18.07
C ASN A 299 4.33 -2.85 17.23
N ALA A 300 3.77 -2.14 16.24
CA ALA A 300 4.50 -1.33 15.28
C ALA A 300 5.68 -2.11 14.65
N LEU A 301 5.41 -3.31 14.14
CA LEU A 301 6.43 -4.19 13.56
C LEU A 301 6.08 -4.55 12.12
N VAL A 302 7.10 -4.55 11.26
CA VAL A 302 7.02 -5.01 9.88
C VAL A 302 8.17 -5.96 9.59
N LYS A 303 7.84 -7.09 8.98
CA LYS A 303 8.80 -8.04 8.43
C LYS A 303 8.57 -8.17 6.93
N ILE A 304 9.64 -8.10 6.15
CA ILE A 304 9.61 -8.27 4.69
C ILE A 304 10.37 -9.55 4.37
N GLU A 305 9.74 -10.47 3.67
CA GLU A 305 10.32 -11.77 3.33
C GLU A 305 10.20 -12.03 1.84
N SER A 306 11.30 -12.44 1.21
CA SER A 306 11.20 -13.02 -0.13
C SER A 306 10.43 -14.33 -0.04
N PRO A 307 9.54 -14.66 -0.98
CA PRO A 307 8.95 -15.98 -1.01
C PRO A 307 10.09 -17.00 -1.08
N LYS A 308 10.06 -18.01 -0.23
CA LYS A 308 11.02 -19.13 -0.33
C LYS A 308 10.90 -19.65 -1.77
N ARG A 309 11.98 -19.55 -2.55
CA ARG A 309 12.08 -20.35 -3.77
C ARG A 309 11.86 -21.79 -3.31
N LEU A 310 10.81 -22.43 -3.78
CA LEU A 310 10.76 -23.89 -3.75
C LEU A 310 12.04 -24.32 -4.45
N SER A 311 13.02 -24.81 -3.68
CA SER A 311 14.19 -25.46 -4.23
C SER A 311 13.63 -26.57 -5.10
N MET A 312 13.79 -26.44 -6.41
CA MET A 312 13.61 -27.58 -7.31
C MET A 312 14.45 -28.71 -6.70
N PRO A 313 13.92 -29.94 -6.55
CA PRO A 313 14.74 -31.06 -6.18
C PRO A 313 15.95 -31.04 -7.12
N GLU A 314 17.16 -31.05 -6.60
CA GLU A 314 18.34 -31.31 -7.41
C GLU A 314 18.05 -32.64 -8.14
N GLU A 315 17.91 -32.57 -9.44
CA GLU A 315 17.93 -33.77 -10.28
C GLU A 315 19.24 -34.48 -9.97
N ASP A 316 19.12 -35.57 -9.24
CA ASP A 316 20.24 -36.45 -8.86
C ASP A 316 20.83 -36.96 -10.18
N GLY A 317 21.85 -36.25 -10.64
CA GLY A 317 22.55 -36.49 -11.90
C GLY A 317 23.32 -37.80 -11.94
N ARG A 318 22.63 -38.92 -11.76
CA ARG A 318 23.14 -40.26 -12.03
C ARG A 318 22.61 -40.78 -13.35
N HIS A 319 22.96 -40.13 -14.43
CA HIS A 319 23.01 -40.82 -15.73
C HIS A 319 24.39 -41.48 -15.87
N ASN A 320 24.37 -42.75 -15.50
CA ASN A 320 25.40 -43.70 -15.83
C ASN A 320 25.39 -43.94 -17.35
N ALA A 321 26.10 -43.11 -18.10
CA ALA A 321 26.29 -43.27 -19.54
C ALA A 321 27.29 -44.44 -19.75
N LYS A 322 26.76 -45.64 -19.96
CA LYS A 322 27.51 -46.70 -20.60
C LYS A 322 27.81 -46.31 -22.03
N SER A 323 29.06 -46.04 -22.32
CA SER A 323 29.60 -45.83 -23.68
C SER A 323 29.38 -47.07 -24.56
N PRO A 324 28.83 -46.96 -25.73
CA PRO A 324 28.82 -48.07 -26.68
C PRO A 324 30.19 -48.27 -27.34
N ALA A 325 30.64 -49.51 -27.41
CA ALA A 325 31.88 -49.93 -28.05
C ALA A 325 31.84 -49.68 -29.58
N PRO A 326 33.01 -49.42 -30.22
CA PRO A 326 33.02 -49.14 -31.67
C PRO A 326 32.81 -50.39 -32.50
N LEU A 327 31.91 -50.32 -33.43
CA LEU A 327 31.68 -51.33 -34.48
C LEU A 327 32.84 -51.30 -35.50
N ALA A 328 33.54 -52.41 -35.62
CA ALA A 328 34.53 -52.63 -36.68
C ALA A 328 33.83 -52.93 -38.01
N LEU A 329 34.20 -52.19 -39.05
CA LEU A 329 33.86 -52.46 -40.44
C LEU A 329 34.66 -53.67 -40.95
N ARG A 330 33.96 -54.59 -41.52
CA ARG A 330 34.37 -55.44 -42.66
C ARG A 330 33.37 -55.36 -43.77
#